data_ad114d711b9e6a6428906c12c18f6c09
#
_entry.id   ad114d711b9e6a6428906c12c18f6c09
#
_cell.length_a   1.000
_cell.length_b   1.000
_cell.length_c   1.000
_cell.angle_alpha   90.00
_cell.angle_beta   90.00
_cell.angle_gamma   90.00
#
_symmetry.space_group_name_H-M   'P 1'
#
loop_
_entity.id
_entity.type
_entity.pdbx_description
1 polymer ?
#
loop_
_entity_poly.entity_id
_entity_poly.type
_entity_poly.pdbx_seq_one_letter_code
_entity_poly.pdbx_strand_id
1 'polypeptide(L)'
;MAKVASGNVLWTQRKRNWCRTPFTFTVYTLTDQELSIKTGILNEKFNLIKLFRIVDISVERTFLQRIFGMSTLVLNTHDSSSGDGVVKLINIIDGFGVRELMQGAVDDSRRMNGMTTREFIGGDAPGAMPGPGFDGGFGGMDGDFGGADGDFEGDVA
;
A
#
# COMPACT_ATOMS: atom_id res chain seq x y z
N MET A 1 14.16 28.28 -4.58
CA MET A 1 12.83 27.78 -5.00
C MET A 1 12.91 26.28 -5.09
N ALA A 2 12.32 25.56 -4.13
CA ALA A 2 12.28 24.10 -4.18
C ALA A 2 11.36 23.69 -5.34
N LYS A 3 11.89 22.91 -6.27
CA LYS A 3 11.17 22.38 -7.43
C LYS A 3 10.08 21.45 -6.91
N VAL A 4 8.85 21.94 -6.87
CA VAL A 4 7.68 21.14 -6.55
C VAL A 4 7.54 20.07 -7.63
N ALA A 5 7.38 18.85 -7.18
CA ALA A 5 7.04 17.61 -7.88
C ALA A 5 6.82 17.71 -9.39
N SER A 6 7.54 16.89 -10.13
CA SER A 6 7.44 16.75 -11.58
C SER A 6 6.19 15.91 -11.92
N GLY A 7 5.00 16.48 -11.72
CA GLY A 7 3.74 15.81 -12.00
C GLY A 7 2.57 16.80 -12.00
N ASN A 8 1.43 16.35 -12.53
CA ASN A 8 0.19 17.12 -12.51
C ASN A 8 -0.36 17.13 -11.07
N VAL A 9 -0.65 18.33 -10.51
CA VAL A 9 -1.18 18.46 -9.15
C VAL A 9 -2.66 18.10 -9.19
N LEU A 10 -3.04 17.02 -8.52
CA LEU A 10 -4.42 16.56 -8.40
C LEU A 10 -5.14 17.24 -7.23
N TRP A 11 -4.43 17.45 -6.14
CA TRP A 11 -5.00 18.06 -4.96
C TRP A 11 -3.92 18.70 -4.08
N THR A 12 -4.26 19.82 -3.47
CA THR A 12 -3.41 20.48 -2.47
C THR A 12 -4.26 21.04 -1.35
N GLN A 13 -3.83 20.81 -0.11
CA GLN A 13 -4.50 21.33 1.06
C GLN A 13 -3.52 21.65 2.18
N ARG A 14 -3.77 22.77 2.88
CA ARG A 14 -3.07 23.09 4.12
C ARG A 14 -3.75 22.38 5.28
N LYS A 15 -2.96 21.74 6.14
CA LYS A 15 -3.45 21.16 7.39
C LYS A 15 -4.27 22.20 8.15
N ARG A 16 -5.42 21.83 8.68
CA ARG A 16 -6.24 22.70 9.52
C ARG A 16 -5.92 22.48 10.99
N ASN A 17 -6.13 23.52 11.81
CA ASN A 17 -6.10 23.40 13.26
C ASN A 17 -7.41 22.74 13.75
N TRP A 18 -7.52 22.39 15.04
CA TRP A 18 -8.71 21.75 15.62
C TRP A 18 -10.00 22.58 15.41
N CYS A 19 -9.91 23.92 15.36
CA CYS A 19 -11.02 24.85 15.07
C CYS A 19 -11.22 25.10 13.56
N ARG A 20 -10.73 24.26 12.66
CA ARG A 20 -10.80 24.45 11.20
C ARG A 20 -10.07 25.71 10.68
N THR A 21 -9.27 26.38 11.51
CA THR A 21 -8.50 27.57 11.11
C THR A 21 -7.23 27.16 10.33
N PRO A 22 -6.80 27.97 9.33
CA PRO A 22 -5.64 27.63 8.48
C PRO A 22 -4.27 27.99 9.10
N PHE A 23 -4.20 28.20 10.40
CA PHE A 23 -2.97 28.60 11.11
C PHE A 23 -2.01 27.43 11.35
N THR A 24 -1.75 26.64 10.33
CA THR A 24 -0.73 25.58 10.40
C THR A 24 0.21 25.71 9.21
N PHE A 25 1.45 25.29 9.42
CA PHE A 25 2.52 25.41 8.42
C PHE A 25 2.82 24.07 7.73
N THR A 26 1.83 23.20 7.70
CA THR A 26 1.90 21.93 6.97
C THR A 26 1.01 22.02 5.74
N VAL A 27 1.61 21.74 4.59
CA VAL A 27 0.91 21.68 3.30
C VAL A 27 1.06 20.28 2.74
N TYR A 28 -0.06 19.70 2.34
CA TYR A 28 -0.13 18.43 1.64
C TYR A 28 -0.37 18.72 0.16
N THR A 29 0.38 18.09 -0.72
CA THR A 29 0.21 18.19 -2.18
C THR A 29 0.25 16.80 -2.77
N LEU A 30 -0.81 16.41 -3.44
CA LEU A 30 -0.96 15.16 -4.17
C LEU A 30 -0.76 15.44 -5.66
N THR A 31 0.16 14.72 -6.26
CA THR A 31 0.34 14.68 -7.71
C THR A 31 -0.04 13.29 -8.24
N ASP A 32 0.02 13.10 -9.53
CA ASP A 32 -0.23 11.83 -10.22
C ASP A 32 0.74 10.69 -9.83
N GLN A 33 1.92 11.00 -9.29
CA GLN A 33 2.95 10.01 -8.98
C GLN A 33 3.43 10.02 -7.52
N GLU A 34 3.25 11.14 -6.82
CA GLU A 34 3.84 11.33 -5.51
C GLU A 34 2.99 12.23 -4.59
N LEU A 35 3.05 11.92 -3.30
CA LEU A 35 2.49 12.74 -2.23
C LEU A 35 3.61 13.50 -1.54
N SER A 36 3.56 14.82 -1.54
CA SER A 36 4.50 15.68 -0.84
C SER A 36 3.89 16.30 0.40
N ILE A 37 4.63 16.26 1.51
CA ILE A 37 4.26 16.83 2.80
C ILE A 37 5.33 17.85 3.18
N LYS A 38 4.97 19.12 3.10
CA LYS A 38 5.83 20.22 3.52
C LYS A 38 5.39 20.69 4.89
N THR A 39 6.30 20.70 5.87
CA THR A 39 6.02 21.13 7.26
C THR A 39 7.05 22.15 7.71
N GLY A 40 6.59 23.22 8.34
CA GLY A 40 7.44 24.22 8.99
C GLY A 40 7.57 25.54 8.24
N ILE A 41 8.06 26.59 8.92
CA ILE A 41 8.36 27.91 8.36
C ILE A 41 9.84 28.20 8.45
N LEU A 42 10.41 28.12 9.65
CA LEU A 42 11.81 28.41 9.91
C LEU A 42 12.68 27.17 9.69
N ASN A 43 12.16 26.00 9.98
CA ASN A 43 12.80 24.71 9.76
C ASN A 43 11.88 23.87 8.87
N GLU A 44 12.12 23.91 7.56
CA GLU A 44 11.29 23.19 6.60
C GLU A 44 11.68 21.72 6.54
N LYS A 45 10.69 20.84 6.76
CA LYS A 45 10.80 19.40 6.49
C LYS A 45 9.96 19.08 5.26
N PHE A 46 10.57 18.44 4.30
CA PHE A 46 9.92 17.99 3.07
C PHE A 46 9.97 16.47 3.00
N ASN A 47 8.82 15.83 3.10
CA ASN A 47 8.68 14.40 2.92
C ASN A 47 7.98 14.12 1.60
N LEU A 48 8.55 13.23 0.81
CA LEU A 48 8.02 12.83 -0.49
C LEU A 48 7.79 11.33 -0.49
N ILE A 49 6.57 10.93 -0.80
CA ILE A 49 6.13 9.53 -0.80
C ILE A 49 5.66 9.18 -2.19
N LYS A 50 6.22 8.14 -2.78
CA LYS A 50 5.78 7.62 -4.07
C LYS A 50 4.45 6.88 -3.91
N LEU A 51 3.45 7.19 -4.74
CA LEU A 51 2.11 6.64 -4.63
C LEU A 51 2.07 5.12 -4.77
N PHE A 52 2.88 4.55 -5.65
CA PHE A 52 2.94 3.09 -5.84
C PHE A 52 3.41 2.32 -4.59
N ARG A 53 4.04 2.99 -3.61
CA ARG A 53 4.48 2.40 -2.34
C ARG A 53 3.41 2.42 -1.25
N ILE A 54 2.30 3.12 -1.47
CA ILE A 54 1.18 3.14 -0.53
C ILE A 54 0.44 1.81 -0.65
N VAL A 55 0.31 1.11 0.47
CA VAL A 55 -0.35 -0.20 0.54
C VAL A 55 -1.83 -0.06 0.85
N ASP A 56 -2.13 0.77 1.84
CA ASP A 56 -3.50 0.98 2.33
C ASP A 56 -3.74 2.43 2.72
N ILE A 57 -4.99 2.87 2.56
CA ILE A 57 -5.45 4.22 2.88
C ILE A 57 -6.69 4.12 3.76
N SER A 58 -6.54 4.45 5.04
CA SER A 58 -7.62 4.45 6.01
C SER A 58 -8.03 5.87 6.40
N VAL A 59 -9.30 6.07 6.73
CA VAL A 59 -9.83 7.36 7.21
C VAL A 59 -10.27 7.22 8.66
N GLU A 60 -9.64 7.97 9.54
CA GLU A 60 -10.00 8.06 10.94
C GLU A 60 -10.66 9.41 11.22
N ARG A 61 -11.68 9.40 12.08
CA ARG A 61 -12.35 10.61 12.57
C ARG A 61 -12.52 10.56 14.08
N THR A 62 -11.94 11.52 14.76
CA THR A 62 -12.28 11.77 16.17
C THR A 62 -13.60 12.52 16.28
N PHE A 63 -14.22 12.49 17.45
CA PHE A 63 -15.49 13.17 17.70
C PHE A 63 -15.44 14.67 17.33
N LEU A 64 -14.38 15.37 17.74
CA LEU A 64 -14.18 16.79 17.40
C LEU A 64 -14.00 17.00 15.90
N GLN A 65 -13.24 16.16 15.24
CA GLN A 65 -13.06 16.23 13.78
C GLN A 65 -14.38 16.03 13.04
N ARG A 66 -15.26 15.16 13.56
CA ARG A 66 -16.59 14.95 12.98
C ARG A 66 -17.46 16.18 13.06
N ILE A 67 -17.45 16.91 14.20
CA ILE A 67 -18.20 18.16 14.37
C ILE A 67 -17.72 19.23 13.38
N PHE A 68 -16.40 19.35 13.18
CA PHE A 68 -15.81 20.35 12.29
C PHE A 68 -15.68 19.91 10.82
N GLY A 69 -16.18 18.72 10.46
CA GLY A 69 -16.10 18.18 9.10
C GLY A 69 -14.68 17.88 8.64
N MET A 70 -13.80 17.52 9.58
CA MET A 70 -12.41 17.15 9.31
C MET A 70 -12.19 15.64 9.46
N SER A 71 -11.06 15.15 8.95
CA SER A 71 -10.64 13.76 9.02
C SER A 71 -9.13 13.65 9.09
N THR A 72 -8.65 12.50 9.51
CA THR A 72 -7.25 12.11 9.42
C THR A 72 -7.13 10.94 8.44
N LEU A 73 -6.31 11.07 7.40
CA LEU A 73 -5.94 9.94 6.56
C LEU A 73 -4.70 9.27 7.12
N VAL A 74 -4.77 7.96 7.26
CA VAL A 74 -3.67 7.10 7.67
C VAL A 74 -3.24 6.29 6.46
N LEU A 75 -2.01 6.49 6.03
CA LEU A 75 -1.39 5.84 4.89
C LEU A 75 -0.39 4.82 5.39
N ASN A 76 -0.57 3.56 5.04
CA ASN A 76 0.42 2.53 5.25
C ASN A 76 1.31 2.44 4.00
N THR A 77 2.61 2.61 4.18
CA THR A 77 3.58 2.63 3.08
C THR A 77 4.69 1.62 3.31
N HIS A 78 5.25 1.09 2.24
CA HIS A 78 6.47 0.26 2.30
C HIS A 78 7.75 1.10 2.41
N ASP A 79 7.64 2.38 2.74
CA ASP A 79 8.80 3.26 2.80
C ASP A 79 9.35 3.34 4.23
N SER A 80 10.57 2.85 4.41
CA SER A 80 11.30 2.86 5.70
C SER A 80 11.69 4.27 6.16
N SER A 81 11.52 5.30 5.33
CA SER A 81 11.87 6.69 5.68
C SER A 81 10.96 7.31 6.74
N SER A 82 9.80 6.69 7.01
CA SER A 82 8.86 7.12 8.05
C SER A 82 8.94 6.30 9.35
N GLY A 83 9.99 5.54 9.58
CA GLY A 83 10.20 4.74 10.79
C GLY A 83 9.24 3.54 10.92
N ASP A 84 7.94 3.79 11.00
CA ASP A 84 6.91 2.75 11.18
C ASP A 84 6.17 2.41 9.86
N GLY A 85 6.54 3.02 8.74
CA GLY A 85 5.81 2.85 7.48
C GLY A 85 4.40 3.46 7.48
N VAL A 86 4.04 4.21 8.51
CA VAL A 86 2.73 4.84 8.66
C VAL A 86 2.85 6.36 8.55
N VAL A 87 2.10 6.95 7.65
CA VAL A 87 2.04 8.39 7.45
C VAL A 87 0.63 8.90 7.73
N LYS A 88 0.51 9.90 8.60
CA LYS A 88 -0.80 10.48 8.98
C LYS A 88 -0.95 11.90 8.42
N LEU A 89 -1.96 12.09 7.60
CA LEU A 89 -2.39 13.39 7.11
C LEU A 89 -3.52 13.90 8.02
N ILE A 90 -3.17 14.75 8.97
CA ILE A 90 -4.08 15.16 10.07
C ILE A 90 -4.90 16.38 9.67
N ASN A 91 -6.18 16.38 10.06
CA ASN A 91 -7.12 17.50 9.92
C ASN A 91 -7.30 17.96 8.46
N ILE A 92 -7.63 17.01 7.60
CA ILE A 92 -8.03 17.26 6.22
C ILE A 92 -9.53 17.52 6.15
N ILE A 93 -9.94 18.47 5.34
CA ILE A 93 -11.34 18.67 5.00
C ILE A 93 -11.72 17.65 3.95
N ASP A 94 -12.91 17.04 4.08
CA ASP A 94 -13.42 16.03 3.17
C ASP A 94 -12.44 14.83 2.94
N GLY A 95 -12.03 14.20 4.04
CA GLY A 95 -11.09 13.08 3.95
C GLY A 95 -11.59 11.87 3.16
N PHE A 96 -12.90 11.69 2.99
CA PHE A 96 -13.44 10.60 2.17
C PHE A 96 -13.25 10.88 0.67
N GLY A 97 -13.57 12.11 0.20
CA GLY A 97 -13.32 12.48 -1.19
C GLY A 97 -11.82 12.48 -1.52
N VAL A 98 -10.98 12.96 -0.59
CA VAL A 98 -9.51 12.91 -0.77
C VAL A 98 -8.98 11.48 -0.78
N ARG A 99 -9.54 10.58 0.04
CA ARG A 99 -9.19 9.14 0.02
C ARG A 99 -9.48 8.53 -1.35
N GLU A 100 -10.67 8.76 -1.88
CA GLU A 100 -11.09 8.22 -3.18
C GLU A 100 -10.19 8.72 -4.31
N LEU A 101 -9.93 10.03 -4.33
CA LEU A 101 -9.03 10.64 -5.30
C LEU A 101 -7.60 10.08 -5.19
N MET A 102 -7.10 9.91 -3.97
CA MET A 102 -5.77 9.35 -3.73
C MET A 102 -5.70 7.88 -4.13
N GLN A 103 -6.75 7.09 -3.88
CA GLN A 103 -6.80 5.68 -4.29
C GLN A 103 -6.75 5.55 -5.80
N GLY A 104 -7.51 6.35 -6.55
CA GLY A 104 -7.42 6.42 -8.00
C GLY A 104 -6.01 6.73 -8.50
N ALA A 105 -5.36 7.74 -7.90
CA ALA A 105 -3.99 8.11 -8.24
C ALA A 105 -2.97 7.00 -7.92
N VAL A 106 -3.14 6.27 -6.81
CA VAL A 106 -2.30 5.12 -6.46
C VAL A 106 -2.46 4.00 -7.50
N ASP A 107 -3.68 3.68 -7.89
CA ASP A 107 -3.94 2.63 -8.87
C ASP A 107 -3.37 2.99 -10.25
N ASP A 108 -3.50 4.23 -10.67
CA ASP A 108 -2.91 4.72 -11.93
C ASP A 108 -1.37 4.72 -11.86
N SER A 109 -0.80 5.15 -10.74
CA SER A 109 0.64 5.11 -10.52
C SER A 109 1.20 3.68 -10.55
N ARG A 110 0.48 2.71 -9.98
CA ARG A 110 0.84 1.28 -10.03
C ARG A 110 0.80 0.73 -11.46
N ARG A 111 -0.24 1.07 -12.23
CA ARG A 111 -0.35 0.67 -13.65
C ARG A 111 0.81 1.21 -14.47
N MET A 112 1.17 2.48 -14.30
CA MET A 112 2.28 3.12 -15.01
C MET A 112 3.63 2.49 -14.67
N ASN A 113 3.82 2.05 -13.43
CA ASN A 113 5.06 1.41 -12.97
C ASN A 113 5.09 -0.11 -13.21
N GLY A 114 4.14 -0.68 -13.94
CA GLY A 114 4.10 -2.11 -14.25
C GLY A 114 3.84 -3.02 -13.03
N MET A 115 3.46 -2.45 -11.90
CA MET A 115 3.05 -3.18 -10.70
C MET A 115 1.59 -3.60 -10.81
N THR A 116 1.26 -4.27 -11.90
CA THR A 116 -0.03 -4.95 -11.97
C THR A 116 0.01 -6.03 -10.90
N THR A 117 -0.78 -5.89 -9.86
CA THR A 117 -1.07 -6.99 -8.95
C THR A 117 -1.71 -8.08 -9.82
N ARG A 118 -0.92 -9.02 -10.32
CA ARG A 118 -1.45 -10.32 -10.72
C ARG A 118 -1.91 -10.93 -9.41
N GLU A 119 -3.14 -10.68 -9.05
CA GLU A 119 -3.86 -11.60 -8.21
C GLU A 119 -3.82 -12.91 -8.96
N PHE A 120 -3.02 -13.83 -8.45
CA PHE A 120 -3.00 -15.20 -8.88
C PHE A 120 -4.30 -15.82 -8.35
N ILE A 121 -5.42 -15.41 -8.92
CA ILE A 121 -6.63 -16.21 -8.88
C ILE A 121 -6.33 -17.35 -9.85
N GLY A 122 -6.03 -18.53 -9.28
CA GLY A 122 -5.98 -19.76 -10.04
C GLY A 122 -7.30 -19.93 -10.77
N GLY A 123 -7.30 -19.63 -12.04
CA GLY A 123 -8.42 -19.77 -12.95
C GLY A 123 -7.83 -19.81 -14.36
N ASP A 124 -7.94 -20.94 -15.01
CA ASP A 124 -7.64 -21.26 -16.38
C ASP A 124 -7.34 -20.05 -17.28
N ALA A 125 -6.09 -19.90 -17.69
CA ALA A 125 -5.71 -19.09 -18.82
C ALA A 125 -6.05 -19.85 -20.11
N PRO A 126 -7.04 -19.43 -20.91
CA PRO A 126 -7.19 -19.96 -22.25
C PRO A 126 -6.12 -19.33 -23.14
N GLY A 127 -5.04 -20.04 -23.41
CA GLY A 127 -4.01 -19.59 -24.33
C GLY A 127 -2.58 -19.92 -23.95
N ALA A 128 -2.32 -21.01 -23.24
CA ALA A 128 -0.97 -21.58 -23.16
C ALA A 128 -0.73 -22.32 -24.49
N MET A 129 0.11 -21.75 -25.37
CA MET A 129 0.67 -22.49 -26.49
C MET A 129 1.40 -23.73 -25.96
N PRO A 130 1.21 -24.90 -26.56
CA PRO A 130 1.95 -26.09 -26.22
C PRO A 130 3.43 -25.87 -26.59
N GLY A 131 4.28 -25.79 -25.56
CA GLY A 131 5.72 -25.85 -25.74
C GLY A 131 6.12 -27.18 -26.34
N PRO A 132 7.24 -27.24 -27.09
CA PRO A 132 7.68 -28.45 -27.73
C PRO A 132 7.94 -29.55 -26.71
N GLY A 133 7.37 -30.74 -26.99
CA GLY A 133 7.38 -31.91 -26.14
C GLY A 133 8.77 -32.28 -25.66
N PHE A 134 8.89 -32.45 -24.37
CA PHE A 134 10.00 -33.20 -23.77
C PHE A 134 9.48 -34.61 -23.55
N ASP A 135 9.71 -35.44 -24.59
CA ASP A 135 9.51 -36.85 -24.56
C ASP A 135 10.72 -37.48 -23.81
N GLY A 136 10.52 -37.76 -22.57
CA GLY A 136 11.51 -38.37 -21.70
C GLY A 136 10.85 -39.45 -20.86
N GLY A 137 10.72 -40.66 -21.45
CA GLY A 137 10.29 -41.85 -20.76
C GLY A 137 11.22 -42.15 -19.57
N PHE A 138 10.65 -42.26 -18.39
CA PHE A 138 11.26 -42.96 -17.28
C PHE A 138 10.41 -44.17 -16.97
N GLY A 139 11.01 -45.32 -17.37
CA GLY A 139 10.54 -46.65 -17.10
C GLY A 139 10.42 -46.96 -15.61
N GLY A 140 9.56 -47.89 -15.33
CA GLY A 140 9.18 -48.38 -14.03
C GLY A 140 10.32 -48.75 -13.11
N MET A 141 10.07 -48.55 -11.84
CA MET A 141 10.64 -49.35 -10.75
C MET A 141 9.51 -49.67 -9.79
N ASP A 142 9.02 -50.87 -9.99
CA ASP A 142 8.32 -51.66 -8.98
C ASP A 142 9.29 -51.83 -7.79
N GLY A 143 8.95 -51.25 -6.67
CA GLY A 143 9.63 -51.42 -5.40
C GLY A 143 8.62 -51.78 -4.34
N ASP A 144 8.37 -53.09 -4.28
CA ASP A 144 7.75 -53.77 -3.18
C ASP A 144 8.54 -53.49 -1.90
N PHE A 145 7.92 -52.88 -0.92
CA PHE A 145 8.40 -52.89 0.45
C PHE A 145 7.32 -53.44 1.36
N GLY A 146 7.48 -54.76 1.53
CA GLY A 146 6.81 -55.55 2.51
C GLY A 146 7.07 -55.08 3.94
N GLY A 147 6.17 -55.45 4.78
CA GLY A 147 5.91 -55.17 6.16
C GLY A 147 7.08 -55.23 7.13
N ALA A 148 6.87 -54.54 8.22
CA ALA A 148 7.39 -54.89 9.53
C ALA A 148 6.42 -54.38 10.57
N ASP A 149 5.65 -55.30 11.09
CA ASP A 149 4.97 -55.27 12.36
C ASP A 149 6.02 -55.01 13.45
N GLY A 150 5.73 -54.10 14.33
CA GLY A 150 6.53 -53.80 15.49
C GLY A 150 5.68 -53.35 16.64
N ASP A 151 5.09 -54.31 17.32
CA ASP A 151 4.52 -54.18 18.64
C ASP A 151 5.52 -53.53 19.59
N PHE A 152 5.13 -52.50 20.26
CA PHE A 152 5.82 -52.06 21.46
C PHE A 152 4.81 -51.88 22.60
N GLU A 153 4.59 -53.03 23.27
CA GLU A 153 4.16 -53.04 24.66
C GLU A 153 5.31 -52.67 25.57
N GLY A 154 5.03 -52.00 26.65
CA GLY A 154 5.94 -51.76 27.75
C GLY A 154 5.49 -50.55 28.51
N ASP A 155 4.77 -50.66 29.41
CA ASP A 155 4.73 -51.20 30.78
C ASP A 155 5.18 -50.16 31.79
N VAL A 156 4.30 -50.02 32.71
CA VAL A 156 4.22 -49.15 33.89
C VAL A 156 5.37 -49.46 34.88
N ALA A 157 5.87 -48.43 35.49
CA ALA A 157 6.17 -48.38 36.92
C ALA A 157 6.45 -46.91 37.33
#